data_54728763827f69678209adf400f9cd51
#
_entry.id   54728763827f69678209adf400f9cd51
#
_cell.length_a   1.000
_cell.length_b   1.000
_cell.length_c   1.000
_cell.angle_alpha   90.00
_cell.angle_beta   90.00
_cell.angle_gamma   90.00
#
_symmetry.space_group_name_H-M   'P 1'
#
loop_
_entity.id
_entity.type
_entity.pdbx_description
1 polymer ?
#
loop_
_entity_poly.entity_id
_entity_poly.type
_entity_poly.pdbx_seq_one_letter_code
_entity_poly.pdbx_strand_id
1 'polypeptide(L)'
;MKRPYQITAVFLFLFSVFVAYESYKLRYYTPLGPGPGFFPFWLSLVLATLSVAMFYQATFKESEPMPDDFFDSKLGYLRALAICGAWVWATAFLKPLGYRFTMMVFFPFLLLTLGRVRWYTIILFTVLGSVGGYWVFTRVLRVVLPLGPFDGLFEPIDDFLESFISIFGK
;
A
#
# COMPACT_ATOMS: atom_id res chain seq x y z
N MET A 1 8.23 28.29 -6.45
CA MET A 1 7.55 28.29 -5.13
C MET A 1 8.27 27.35 -4.19
N LYS A 2 9.03 27.83 -3.19
CA LYS A 2 9.83 26.99 -2.28
C LYS A 2 9.00 26.39 -1.13
N ARG A 3 7.92 27.06 -0.72
CA ARG A 3 7.11 26.71 0.47
C ARG A 3 6.47 25.31 0.47
N PRO A 4 5.81 24.83 -0.60
CA PRO A 4 5.17 23.49 -0.56
C PRO A 4 6.20 22.37 -0.37
N TYR A 5 7.36 22.43 -1.03
CA TYR A 5 8.43 21.45 -0.86
C TYR A 5 9.03 21.46 0.56
N GLN A 6 9.18 22.64 1.16
CA GLN A 6 9.65 22.79 2.54
C GLN A 6 8.64 22.21 3.53
N ILE A 7 7.34 22.47 3.34
CA ILE A 7 6.28 21.93 4.21
C ILE A 7 6.26 20.40 4.11
N THR A 8 6.33 19.85 2.90
CA THR A 8 6.37 18.39 2.69
C THR A 8 7.61 17.78 3.32
N ALA A 9 8.78 18.39 3.18
CA ALA A 9 10.02 17.91 3.78
C ALA A 9 9.94 17.90 5.32
N VAL A 10 9.41 18.96 5.92
CA VAL A 10 9.21 19.02 7.38
C VAL A 10 8.22 17.96 7.84
N PHE A 11 7.11 17.79 7.13
CA PHE A 11 6.13 16.74 7.45
C PHE A 11 6.75 15.34 7.39
N LEU A 12 7.48 15.02 6.32
CA LEU A 12 8.17 13.73 6.16
C LEU A 12 9.23 13.51 7.24
N PHE A 13 9.95 14.56 7.63
CA PHE A 13 10.92 14.48 8.70
C PHE A 13 10.25 14.17 10.06
N LEU A 14 9.18 14.87 10.40
CA LEU A 14 8.43 14.61 11.63
C LEU A 14 7.83 13.19 11.63
N PHE A 15 7.31 12.76 10.49
CA PHE A 15 6.80 11.40 10.32
C PHE A 15 7.91 10.35 10.51
N SER A 16 9.11 10.60 9.96
CA SER A 16 10.25 9.69 10.13
C SER A 16 10.69 9.59 11.60
N VAL A 17 10.71 10.70 12.32
CA VAL A 17 11.01 10.72 13.77
C VAL A 17 9.95 9.94 14.55
N PHE A 18 8.68 10.10 14.23
CA PHE A 18 7.60 9.33 14.84
C PHE A 18 7.77 7.82 14.59
N VAL A 19 8.04 7.40 13.34
CA VAL A 19 8.27 5.99 13.02
C VAL A 19 9.51 5.44 13.72
N ALA A 20 10.59 6.22 13.79
CA ALA A 20 11.80 5.84 14.53
C ALA A 20 11.50 5.60 16.02
N TYR A 21 10.75 6.50 16.63
CA TYR A 21 10.36 6.39 18.03
C TYR A 21 9.48 5.16 18.31
N GLU A 22 8.46 4.92 17.50
CA GLU A 22 7.62 3.73 17.62
C GLU A 22 8.41 2.43 17.36
N SER A 23 9.32 2.47 16.40
CA SER A 23 10.20 1.34 16.08
C SER A 23 11.16 1.00 17.25
N TYR A 24 11.64 2.00 17.97
CA TYR A 24 12.52 1.82 19.12
C TYR A 24 11.83 1.08 20.28
N LYS A 25 10.51 1.18 20.41
CA LYS A 25 9.71 0.43 21.40
C LYS A 25 9.58 -1.05 21.06
N LEU A 26 9.80 -1.42 19.80
CA LEU A 26 9.73 -2.80 19.34
C LEU A 26 11.08 -3.49 19.56
N ARG A 27 11.05 -4.82 19.68
CA ARG A 27 12.30 -5.59 19.80
C ARG A 27 13.15 -5.44 18.55
N TYR A 28 14.35 -4.89 18.70
CA TYR A 28 15.29 -4.66 17.62
C TYR A 28 15.91 -5.97 17.11
N TYR A 29 16.30 -6.87 18.02
CA TYR A 29 16.80 -8.21 17.73
C TYR A 29 16.04 -9.27 18.49
N THR A 30 15.87 -10.42 17.87
CA THR A 30 15.31 -11.64 18.47
C THR A 30 16.32 -12.78 18.34
N PRO A 31 16.21 -13.87 19.11
CA PRO A 31 17.10 -15.03 18.99
C PRO A 31 17.12 -15.67 17.59
N LEU A 32 16.10 -15.40 16.77
CA LEU A 32 15.97 -15.89 15.39
C LEU A 32 16.49 -14.90 14.34
N GLY A 33 16.99 -13.69 14.75
CA GLY A 33 17.50 -12.68 13.85
C GLY A 33 16.86 -11.29 14.06
N PRO A 34 16.88 -10.41 13.02
CA PRO A 34 16.32 -9.07 13.10
C PRO A 34 14.85 -9.09 13.54
N GLY A 35 14.54 -8.32 14.57
CA GLY A 35 13.19 -8.21 15.12
C GLY A 35 12.29 -7.27 14.34
N PRO A 36 11.01 -7.14 14.73
CA PRO A 36 10.02 -6.31 14.04
C PRO A 36 10.36 -4.82 14.03
N GLY A 37 11.18 -4.33 14.97
CA GLY A 37 11.64 -2.96 15.03
C GLY A 37 12.85 -2.65 14.12
N PHE A 38 13.57 -3.67 13.63
CA PHE A 38 14.78 -3.47 12.86
C PHE A 38 14.52 -2.74 11.54
N PHE A 39 13.63 -3.28 10.72
CA PHE A 39 13.35 -2.74 9.40
C PHE A 39 12.71 -1.34 9.43
N PRO A 40 11.66 -1.06 10.24
CA PRO A 40 11.08 0.28 10.32
C PRO A 40 12.07 1.32 10.83
N PHE A 41 12.98 0.96 11.74
CA PHE A 41 14.01 1.86 12.25
C PHE A 41 14.95 2.34 11.14
N TRP A 42 15.51 1.42 10.36
CA TRP A 42 16.40 1.77 9.25
C TRP A 42 15.68 2.54 8.15
N LEU A 43 14.43 2.16 7.84
CA LEU A 43 13.62 2.88 6.87
C LEU A 43 13.33 4.31 7.31
N SER A 44 13.04 4.53 8.59
CA SER A 44 12.84 5.87 9.14
C SER A 44 14.10 6.74 9.08
N LEU A 45 15.29 6.15 9.29
CA LEU A 45 16.56 6.85 9.17
C LEU A 45 16.83 7.31 7.73
N VAL A 46 16.58 6.43 6.75
CA VAL A 46 16.67 6.78 5.33
C VAL A 46 15.68 7.90 4.99
N LEU A 47 14.42 7.79 5.44
CA LEU A 47 13.41 8.80 5.20
C LEU A 47 13.79 10.15 5.83
N ALA A 48 14.33 10.16 7.06
CA ALA A 48 14.83 11.36 7.71
C ALA A 48 15.92 12.05 6.89
N THR A 49 16.90 11.26 6.43
CA THR A 49 18.02 11.76 5.61
C THR A 49 17.53 12.36 4.30
N LEU A 50 16.61 11.68 3.60
CA LEU A 50 16.02 12.17 2.37
C LEU A 50 15.16 13.44 2.59
N SER A 51 14.45 13.52 3.71
CA SER A 51 13.66 14.69 4.07
C SER A 51 14.53 15.91 4.31
N VAL A 52 15.67 15.74 5.00
CA VAL A 52 16.66 16.80 5.20
C VAL A 52 17.29 17.23 3.87
N ALA A 53 17.66 16.28 3.01
CA ALA A 53 18.18 16.57 1.67
C ALA A 53 17.15 17.34 0.82
N MET A 54 15.87 16.95 0.87
CA MET A 54 14.79 17.63 0.18
C MET A 54 14.60 19.07 0.72
N PHE A 55 14.65 19.25 2.03
CA PHE A 55 14.56 20.57 2.65
C PHE A 55 15.71 21.48 2.22
N TYR A 56 16.94 20.93 2.22
CA TYR A 56 18.13 21.64 1.76
C TYR A 56 18.00 22.05 0.28
N GLN A 57 17.59 21.13 -0.59
CA GLN A 57 17.39 21.42 -2.01
C GLN A 57 16.30 22.49 -2.21
N ALA A 58 15.18 22.39 -1.51
CA ALA A 58 14.07 23.34 -1.60
C ALA A 58 14.45 24.76 -1.11
N THR A 59 15.47 24.84 -0.25
CA THR A 59 15.91 26.13 0.32
C THR A 59 17.03 26.78 -0.51
N PHE A 60 18.03 25.99 -0.92
CA PHE A 60 19.28 26.49 -1.51
C PHE A 60 19.39 26.31 -3.02
N LYS A 61 18.67 25.35 -3.62
CA LYS A 61 18.60 25.21 -5.07
C LYS A 61 17.40 25.96 -5.66
N GLU A 62 17.56 26.42 -6.91
CA GLU A 62 16.41 26.86 -7.70
C GLU A 62 15.50 25.66 -7.94
N SER A 63 14.38 25.63 -7.23
CA SER A 63 13.34 24.64 -7.46
C SER A 63 12.70 24.94 -8.80
N GLU A 64 12.61 23.96 -9.68
CA GLU A 64 11.82 24.08 -10.89
C GLU A 64 10.40 24.57 -10.52
N PRO A 65 9.87 25.54 -11.27
CA PRO A 65 8.52 26.02 -10.99
C PRO A 65 7.55 24.83 -11.14
N MET A 66 6.71 24.62 -10.13
CA MET A 66 5.61 23.68 -10.26
C MET A 66 4.78 24.07 -11.49
N PRO A 67 4.40 23.13 -12.36
CA PRO A 67 3.48 23.44 -13.45
C PRO A 67 2.24 24.14 -12.88
N ASP A 68 1.82 25.23 -13.49
CA ASP A 68 0.69 26.04 -13.03
C ASP A 68 -0.60 25.22 -12.89
N ASP A 69 -0.72 24.13 -13.66
CA ASP A 69 -1.85 23.19 -13.66
C ASP A 69 -1.81 22.10 -12.57
N PHE A 70 -0.78 22.07 -11.70
CA PHE A 70 -0.62 20.96 -10.73
C PHE A 70 -1.78 20.87 -9.72
N PHE A 71 -2.35 22.00 -9.33
CA PHE A 71 -3.50 22.09 -8.41
C PHE A 71 -4.80 22.54 -9.09
N ASP A 72 -4.79 22.83 -10.39
CA ASP A 72 -5.91 23.48 -11.06
C ASP A 72 -7.06 22.55 -11.41
N SER A 73 -6.89 21.24 -11.37
CA SER A 73 -7.99 20.32 -11.64
C SER A 73 -8.67 19.86 -10.34
N LYS A 74 -9.85 20.40 -10.08
CA LYS A 74 -10.76 19.87 -9.03
C LYS A 74 -10.93 18.36 -9.13
N LEU A 75 -10.84 17.82 -10.35
CA LEU A 75 -10.91 16.39 -10.63
C LEU A 75 -9.70 15.62 -10.08
N GLY A 76 -8.50 16.16 -10.14
CA GLY A 76 -7.29 15.56 -9.57
C GLY A 76 -7.37 15.46 -8.05
N TYR A 77 -7.82 16.53 -7.40
CA TYR A 77 -8.02 16.53 -5.96
C TYR A 77 -9.11 15.52 -5.51
N LEU A 78 -10.24 15.47 -6.22
CA LEU A 78 -11.30 14.50 -5.94
C LEU A 78 -10.82 13.06 -6.14
N ARG A 79 -10.01 12.78 -7.15
CA ARG A 79 -9.39 11.46 -7.35
C ARG A 79 -8.46 11.08 -6.20
N ALA A 80 -7.61 12.01 -5.76
CA ALA A 80 -6.73 11.78 -4.62
C ALA A 80 -7.52 11.46 -3.34
N LEU A 81 -8.57 12.24 -3.05
CA LEU A 81 -9.46 11.97 -1.92
C LEU A 81 -10.18 10.63 -2.04
N ALA A 82 -10.66 10.27 -3.24
CA ALA A 82 -11.32 9.00 -3.47
C ALA A 82 -10.37 7.81 -3.26
N ILE A 83 -9.10 7.92 -3.68
CA ILE A 83 -8.07 6.90 -3.45
C ILE A 83 -7.79 6.77 -1.94
N CYS A 84 -7.59 7.88 -1.23
CA CYS A 84 -7.41 7.86 0.22
C CYS A 84 -8.62 7.24 0.94
N GLY A 85 -9.83 7.63 0.53
CA GLY A 85 -11.07 7.06 1.04
C GLY A 85 -11.19 5.56 0.79
N ALA A 86 -10.77 5.09 -0.39
CA ALA A 86 -10.74 3.67 -0.74
C ALA A 86 -9.80 2.87 0.18
N TRP A 87 -8.64 3.41 0.51
CA TRP A 87 -7.70 2.78 1.45
C TRP A 87 -8.27 2.68 2.87
N VAL A 88 -8.89 3.76 3.35
CA VAL A 88 -9.55 3.78 4.68
C VAL A 88 -10.68 2.76 4.70
N TRP A 89 -11.51 2.75 3.65
CA TRP A 89 -12.61 1.78 3.49
C TRP A 89 -12.08 0.34 3.49
N ALA A 90 -11.10 0.03 2.64
CA ALA A 90 -10.53 -1.30 2.55
C ALA A 90 -9.97 -1.78 3.91
N THR A 91 -9.29 -0.90 4.63
CA THR A 91 -8.74 -1.23 5.95
C THR A 91 -9.83 -1.50 6.99
N ALA A 92 -10.91 -0.70 6.99
CA ALA A 92 -12.03 -0.86 7.92
C ALA A 92 -12.82 -2.15 7.65
N PHE A 93 -13.00 -2.50 6.38
CA PHE A 93 -13.82 -3.64 5.95
C PHE A 93 -13.04 -4.94 5.74
N LEU A 94 -11.71 -4.92 5.87
CA LEU A 94 -10.86 -6.09 5.72
C LEU A 94 -11.23 -7.23 6.68
N LYS A 95 -11.53 -6.90 7.94
CA LYS A 95 -11.91 -7.91 8.96
C LYS A 95 -13.34 -8.44 8.77
N PRO A 96 -14.39 -7.59 8.62
CA PRO A 96 -15.77 -8.07 8.52
C PRO A 96 -16.12 -8.73 7.18
N LEU A 97 -15.51 -8.31 6.07
CA LEU A 97 -15.80 -8.85 4.74
C LEU A 97 -14.79 -9.92 4.26
N GLY A 98 -13.64 -10.01 4.93
CA GLY A 98 -12.54 -10.86 4.51
C GLY A 98 -11.68 -10.22 3.43
N TYR A 99 -10.47 -10.78 3.25
CA TYR A 99 -9.48 -10.23 2.32
C TYR A 99 -9.96 -10.25 0.86
N ARG A 100 -10.44 -11.40 0.39
CA ARG A 100 -10.79 -11.62 -1.02
C ARG A 100 -11.89 -10.67 -1.50
N PHE A 101 -12.99 -10.61 -0.75
CA PHE A 101 -14.11 -9.74 -1.10
C PHE A 101 -13.74 -8.26 -1.03
N THR A 102 -13.01 -7.86 -0.01
CA THR A 102 -12.52 -6.47 0.12
C THR A 102 -11.65 -6.07 -1.06
N MET A 103 -10.71 -6.93 -1.49
CA MET A 103 -9.86 -6.65 -2.64
C MET A 103 -10.62 -6.69 -3.97
N MET A 104 -11.65 -7.54 -4.08
CA MET A 104 -12.51 -7.62 -5.26
C MET A 104 -13.31 -6.33 -5.50
N VAL A 105 -13.64 -5.60 -4.45
CA VAL A 105 -14.29 -4.28 -4.55
C VAL A 105 -13.26 -3.15 -4.68
N PHE A 106 -12.16 -3.23 -3.95
CA PHE A 106 -11.12 -2.21 -3.89
C PHE A 106 -10.42 -1.99 -5.24
N PHE A 107 -9.98 -3.06 -5.93
CA PHE A 107 -9.24 -2.92 -7.18
C PHE A 107 -10.05 -2.26 -8.31
N PRO A 108 -11.29 -2.67 -8.61
CA PRO A 108 -12.10 -1.99 -9.61
C PRO A 108 -12.34 -0.51 -9.27
N PHE A 109 -12.66 -0.21 -8.01
CA PHE A 109 -12.87 1.15 -7.57
C PHE A 109 -11.62 2.01 -7.76
N LEU A 110 -10.45 1.49 -7.37
CA LEU A 110 -9.17 2.18 -7.51
C LEU A 110 -8.86 2.45 -8.98
N LEU A 111 -8.98 1.45 -9.85
CA LEU A 111 -8.66 1.55 -11.27
C LEU A 111 -9.61 2.49 -12.01
N LEU A 112 -10.90 2.47 -11.70
CA LEU A 112 -11.89 3.39 -12.27
C LEU A 112 -11.64 4.84 -11.82
N THR A 113 -11.18 5.03 -10.58
CA THR A 113 -10.84 6.36 -10.05
C THR A 113 -9.59 6.94 -10.71
N LEU A 114 -8.59 6.09 -11.05
CA LEU A 114 -7.38 6.52 -11.74
C LEU A 114 -7.64 7.08 -13.15
N GLY A 115 -8.66 6.57 -13.85
CA GLY A 115 -9.01 7.09 -15.16
C GLY A 115 -9.56 6.06 -16.12
N ARG A 116 -9.39 6.31 -17.44
CA ARG A 116 -9.86 5.41 -18.50
C ARG A 116 -8.99 4.15 -18.57
N VAL A 117 -9.38 3.13 -17.83
CA VAL A 117 -8.75 1.80 -17.89
C VAL A 117 -9.63 0.85 -18.70
N ARG A 118 -9.01 0.01 -19.50
CA ARG A 118 -9.74 -0.99 -20.30
C ARG A 118 -10.36 -2.04 -19.36
N TRP A 119 -11.58 -2.46 -19.63
CA TRP A 119 -12.35 -3.37 -18.79
C TRP A 119 -11.64 -4.70 -18.47
N TYR A 120 -10.90 -5.26 -19.43
CA TYR A 120 -10.12 -6.49 -19.21
C TYR A 120 -8.96 -6.28 -18.22
N THR A 121 -8.36 -5.09 -18.18
CA THR A 121 -7.33 -4.74 -17.20
C THR A 121 -7.93 -4.71 -15.79
N ILE A 122 -9.15 -4.18 -15.65
CA ILE A 122 -9.84 -4.14 -14.35
C ILE A 122 -10.09 -5.57 -13.86
N ILE A 123 -10.61 -6.45 -14.71
CA ILE A 123 -10.86 -7.85 -14.35
C ILE A 123 -9.54 -8.55 -13.98
N LEU A 124 -8.51 -8.39 -14.81
CA LEU A 124 -7.20 -9.02 -14.58
C LEU A 124 -6.60 -8.63 -13.23
N PHE A 125 -6.54 -7.33 -12.93
CA PHE A 125 -5.99 -6.86 -11.66
C PHE A 125 -6.87 -7.22 -10.46
N THR A 126 -8.18 -7.27 -10.63
CA THR A 126 -9.10 -7.70 -9.58
C THR A 126 -8.88 -9.17 -9.23
N VAL A 127 -8.80 -10.04 -10.22
CA VAL A 127 -8.57 -11.47 -10.00
C VAL A 127 -7.17 -11.71 -9.44
N LEU A 128 -6.13 -11.12 -10.02
CA LEU A 128 -4.77 -11.25 -9.50
C LEU A 128 -4.63 -10.70 -8.09
N GLY A 129 -5.24 -9.59 -7.77
CA GLY A 129 -5.15 -8.95 -6.45
C GLY A 129 -5.97 -9.67 -5.38
N SER A 130 -7.17 -10.17 -5.71
CA SER A 130 -8.02 -10.87 -4.75
C SER A 130 -7.61 -12.32 -4.56
N VAL A 131 -7.56 -13.10 -5.62
CA VAL A 131 -7.26 -14.54 -5.57
C VAL A 131 -5.74 -14.79 -5.52
N GLY A 132 -4.99 -14.18 -6.43
CA GLY A 132 -3.53 -14.34 -6.49
C GLY A 132 -2.84 -13.78 -5.24
N GLY A 133 -3.26 -12.60 -4.77
CA GLY A 133 -2.77 -12.02 -3.52
C GLY A 133 -3.06 -12.94 -2.32
N TYR A 134 -4.29 -13.41 -2.17
CA TYR A 134 -4.64 -14.35 -1.10
C TYR A 134 -3.75 -15.59 -1.12
N TRP A 135 -3.57 -16.18 -2.30
CA TRP A 135 -2.76 -17.38 -2.47
C TRP A 135 -1.28 -17.14 -2.08
N VAL A 136 -0.68 -16.03 -2.54
CA VAL A 136 0.70 -15.65 -2.19
C VAL A 136 0.85 -15.44 -0.69
N PHE A 137 -0.05 -14.69 -0.07
CA PHE A 137 0.03 -14.42 1.38
C PHE A 137 -0.15 -15.70 2.20
N THR A 138 -1.07 -16.58 1.83
CA THR A 138 -1.39 -17.78 2.61
C THR A 138 -0.35 -18.89 2.37
N ARG A 139 0.09 -19.12 1.14
CA ARG A 139 0.98 -20.24 0.80
C ARG A 139 2.46 -19.88 0.84
N VAL A 140 2.85 -18.72 0.30
CA VAL A 140 4.26 -18.31 0.25
C VAL A 140 4.68 -17.67 1.56
N LEU A 141 3.92 -16.70 2.02
CA LEU A 141 4.24 -15.96 3.25
C LEU A 141 3.70 -16.63 4.52
N ARG A 142 2.83 -17.65 4.40
CA ARG A 142 2.19 -18.36 5.52
C ARG A 142 1.51 -17.42 6.53
N VAL A 143 0.96 -16.33 6.03
CA VAL A 143 0.21 -15.35 6.83
C VAL A 143 -1.26 -15.73 6.83
N VAL A 144 -1.84 -15.84 8.01
CA VAL A 144 -3.29 -16.07 8.17
C VAL A 144 -4.04 -14.79 7.85
N LEU A 145 -4.72 -14.75 6.72
CA LEU A 145 -5.57 -13.62 6.34
C LEU A 145 -6.97 -13.78 6.96
N PRO A 146 -7.64 -12.66 7.26
CA PRO A 146 -9.01 -12.71 7.78
C PRO A 146 -9.95 -13.29 6.72
N LEU A 147 -10.65 -14.38 7.11
CA LEU A 147 -11.70 -14.98 6.32
C LEU A 147 -13.02 -14.23 6.55
N GLY A 148 -13.76 -13.98 5.49
CA GLY A 148 -15.06 -13.33 5.55
C GLY A 148 -16.21 -14.28 5.27
N PRO A 149 -17.45 -13.83 5.43
CA PRO A 149 -18.65 -14.64 5.18
C PRO A 149 -18.80 -15.07 3.73
N PHE A 150 -18.08 -14.45 2.81
CA PHE A 150 -18.11 -14.73 1.37
C PHE A 150 -16.98 -15.64 0.88
N ASP A 151 -16.07 -16.05 1.76
CA ASP A 151 -14.92 -16.88 1.35
C ASP A 151 -15.33 -18.27 0.86
N GLY A 152 -16.46 -18.82 1.32
CA GLY A 152 -17.02 -20.08 0.79
C GLY A 152 -17.34 -20.07 -0.71
N LEU A 153 -17.52 -18.89 -1.31
CA LEU A 153 -17.69 -18.77 -2.76
C LEU A 153 -16.41 -19.04 -3.55
N PHE A 154 -15.27 -18.98 -2.89
CA PHE A 154 -13.94 -19.16 -3.51
C PHE A 154 -13.36 -20.56 -3.27
N GLU A 155 -14.01 -21.41 -2.46
CA GLU A 155 -13.57 -22.79 -2.23
C GLU A 155 -13.34 -23.58 -3.53
N PRO A 156 -14.25 -23.57 -4.54
CA PRO A 156 -14.02 -24.30 -5.77
C PRO A 156 -12.79 -23.79 -6.58
N ILE A 157 -12.44 -22.52 -6.41
CA ILE A 157 -11.24 -21.94 -7.06
C ILE A 157 -9.99 -22.41 -6.33
N ASP A 158 -10.03 -22.50 -5.01
CA ASP A 158 -8.92 -22.98 -4.20
C ASP A 158 -8.63 -24.46 -4.48
N ASP A 159 -9.65 -25.30 -4.54
CA ASP A 159 -9.54 -26.72 -4.88
C ASP A 159 -8.95 -26.92 -6.28
N PHE A 160 -9.38 -26.10 -7.25
CA PHE A 160 -8.83 -26.11 -8.59
C PHE A 160 -7.34 -25.73 -8.61
N LEU A 161 -6.96 -24.67 -7.91
CA LEU A 161 -5.57 -24.21 -7.81
C LEU A 161 -4.69 -25.24 -7.08
N GLU A 162 -5.18 -25.87 -6.02
CA GLU A 162 -4.47 -26.94 -5.32
C GLU A 162 -4.26 -28.17 -6.21
N SER A 163 -5.29 -28.57 -6.93
CA SER A 163 -5.21 -29.66 -7.90
C SER A 163 -4.18 -29.36 -9.00
N PHE A 164 -4.21 -28.15 -9.54
CA PHE A 164 -3.28 -27.72 -10.59
C PHE A 164 -1.82 -27.75 -10.10
N ILE A 165 -1.55 -27.25 -8.90
CA ILE A 165 -0.21 -27.19 -8.32
C ILE A 165 0.30 -28.61 -7.97
N SER A 166 -0.58 -29.50 -7.50
CA SER A 166 -0.21 -30.87 -7.20
C SER A 166 0.25 -31.65 -8.45
N ILE A 167 -0.22 -31.25 -9.63
CA ILE A 167 0.17 -31.82 -10.91
C ILE A 167 1.58 -31.37 -11.35
N PHE A 168 1.91 -30.08 -11.09
CA PHE A 168 3.19 -29.48 -11.50
C PHE A 168 4.26 -29.46 -10.41
N GLY A 169 3.94 -29.81 -9.16
CA GLY A 169 4.84 -29.82 -8.02
C GLY A 169 5.47 -31.20 -7.71
N LYS A 170 5.35 -32.20 -8.62
CA LYS A 170 6.01 -33.48 -8.52
C LYS A 170 7.31 -33.54 -9.30
#